data_da326e88a8c7b5cf0f397a503b64e81f
#
_entry.id   da326e88a8c7b5cf0f397a503b64e81f
#
_cell.length_a   1.000
_cell.length_b   1.000
_cell.length_c   1.000
_cell.angle_alpha   90.00
_cell.angle_beta   90.00
_cell.angle_gamma   90.00
#
_symmetry.space_group_name_H-M   'P 1'
#
loop_
_entity.id
_entity.type
_entity.pdbx_description
1 polymer ?
#
loop_
_entity_poly.entity_id
_entity_poly.type
_entity_poly.pdbx_seq_one_letter_code
_entity_poly.pdbx_strand_id
1 'polypeptide(L)'
;MTENNRKNIKKITKELLKEIGENPNREGLLRTPSRVAKAWEYLSKGYSQDIKQLINGAIFNEEYDQMVAVKDIEFYSMCEHH
;
A
#
# COMPACT_ATOMS: atom_id res chain seq x y z
N MET A 1 0.44 9.26 2.84
CA MET A 1 -0.80 9.16 3.63
C MET A 1 -0.58 9.80 4.99
N THR A 2 -1.43 10.70 5.38
CA THR A 2 -1.32 11.43 6.65
C THR A 2 -1.87 10.61 7.82
N GLU A 3 -1.58 11.03 9.04
CA GLU A 3 -2.15 10.41 10.24
C GLU A 3 -3.69 10.53 10.25
N ASN A 4 -4.22 11.67 9.80
CA ASN A 4 -5.66 11.87 9.68
C ASN A 4 -6.29 10.90 8.68
N ASN A 5 -5.62 10.65 7.57
CA ASN A 5 -6.07 9.65 6.58
C ASN A 5 -6.12 8.26 7.21
N ARG A 6 -5.11 7.88 7.98
CA ARG A 6 -5.08 6.57 8.66
C ARG A 6 -6.24 6.43 9.65
N LYS A 7 -6.52 7.48 10.41
CA LYS A 7 -7.67 7.53 11.32
C LYS A 7 -8.98 7.31 10.59
N ASN A 8 -9.14 8.00 9.47
CA ASN A 8 -10.35 7.90 8.66
C ASN A 8 -10.52 6.50 8.07
N ILE A 9 -9.44 5.89 7.59
CA ILE A 9 -9.48 4.53 7.06
C ILE A 9 -9.86 3.53 8.16
N LYS A 10 -9.35 3.70 9.37
CA LYS A 10 -9.73 2.86 10.51
C LYS A 10 -11.23 2.97 10.80
N LYS A 11 -11.76 4.18 10.77
CA LYS A 11 -13.18 4.43 11.00
C LYS A 11 -14.03 3.80 9.91
N ILE A 12 -13.65 3.98 8.66
CA ILE A 12 -14.35 3.39 7.51
C ILE A 12 -14.32 1.87 7.58
N THR A 13 -13.20 1.29 8.00
CA THR A 13 -13.07 -0.16 8.16
C THR A 13 -14.04 -0.69 9.20
N LYS A 14 -14.20 -0.01 10.33
CA LYS A 14 -15.18 -0.39 11.35
C LYS A 14 -16.60 -0.35 10.79
N GLU A 15 -16.91 0.69 10.05
CA GLU A 15 -18.23 0.81 9.40
C GLU A 15 -18.47 -0.33 8.39
N LEU A 16 -17.45 -0.63 7.59
CA LEU A 16 -17.53 -1.73 6.63
C LEU A 16 -17.80 -3.07 7.33
N LEU A 17 -17.12 -3.35 8.42
CA LEU A 17 -17.32 -4.57 9.18
C LEU A 17 -18.75 -4.68 9.69
N LYS A 18 -19.33 -3.59 10.18
CA LYS A 18 -20.73 -3.55 10.62
C LYS A 18 -21.68 -3.84 9.45
N GLU A 19 -21.43 -3.22 8.30
CA GLU A 19 -22.30 -3.37 7.13
C GLU A 19 -22.31 -4.78 6.58
N ILE A 20 -21.21 -5.50 6.66
CA ILE A 20 -21.16 -6.90 6.23
C ILE A 20 -21.64 -7.89 7.30
N GLY A 21 -22.12 -7.38 8.43
CA GLY A 21 -22.69 -8.22 9.50
C GLY A 21 -21.71 -8.69 10.55
N GLU A 22 -20.52 -8.13 10.60
CA GLU A 22 -19.53 -8.48 11.61
C GLU A 22 -19.54 -7.51 12.79
N ASN A 23 -19.12 -8.01 13.95
CA ASN A 23 -18.94 -7.18 15.14
C ASN A 23 -17.51 -6.67 15.21
N PRO A 24 -17.26 -5.36 14.96
CA PRO A 24 -15.90 -4.82 14.98
C PRO A 24 -15.26 -4.81 16.37
N ASN A 25 -16.05 -4.99 17.41
CA ASN A 25 -15.57 -5.04 18.78
C ASN A 25 -15.20 -6.45 19.23
N ARG A 26 -15.41 -7.45 18.40
CA ARG A 26 -14.99 -8.82 18.67
C ARG A 26 -13.48 -8.87 18.80
N GLU A 27 -12.96 -9.63 19.77
CA GLU A 27 -11.52 -9.68 20.07
C GLU A 27 -10.67 -9.93 18.81
N GLY A 28 -11.09 -10.85 17.96
CA GLY A 28 -10.35 -11.15 16.71
C GLY A 28 -10.34 -10.03 15.68
N LEU A 29 -11.19 -9.02 15.81
CA LEU A 29 -11.31 -7.91 14.88
C LEU A 29 -10.88 -6.55 15.44
N LEU A 30 -10.48 -6.50 16.71
CA LEU A 30 -10.10 -5.22 17.34
C LEU A 30 -8.95 -4.51 16.62
N ARG A 31 -8.00 -5.26 16.08
CA ARG A 31 -6.84 -4.72 15.38
C ARG A 31 -7.04 -4.62 13.86
N THR A 32 -8.14 -5.14 13.36
CA THR A 32 -8.40 -5.16 11.91
C THR A 32 -8.40 -3.77 11.30
N PRO A 33 -9.05 -2.74 11.88
CA PRO A 33 -8.98 -1.39 11.30
C PRO A 33 -7.55 -0.87 11.15
N SER A 34 -6.70 -1.11 12.14
CA SER A 34 -5.30 -0.68 12.09
C SER A 34 -4.51 -1.45 11.02
N ARG A 35 -4.74 -2.74 10.91
CA ARG A 35 -4.10 -3.58 9.89
C ARG A 35 -4.52 -3.19 8.49
N VAL A 36 -5.81 -2.91 8.29
CA VAL A 36 -6.35 -2.47 7.00
C VAL A 36 -5.77 -1.13 6.61
N ALA A 37 -5.68 -0.18 7.55
CA ALA A 37 -5.07 1.12 7.27
C ALA A 37 -3.61 0.99 6.84
N LYS A 38 -2.84 0.15 7.50
CA LYS A 38 -1.44 -0.11 7.11
C LYS A 38 -1.34 -0.77 5.76
N ALA A 39 -2.22 -1.73 5.47
CA ALA A 39 -2.23 -2.41 4.18
C ALA A 39 -2.53 -1.44 3.04
N TRP A 40 -3.54 -0.59 3.20
CA TRP A 40 -3.87 0.42 2.19
C TRP A 40 -2.74 1.42 1.98
N GLU A 41 -2.11 1.87 3.05
CA GLU A 41 -0.97 2.78 2.96
C GLU A 41 0.17 2.15 2.14
N TYR A 42 0.48 0.89 2.40
CA TYR A 42 1.51 0.15 1.67
C TYR A 42 1.13 -0.05 0.20
N LEU A 43 -0.09 -0.54 -0.05
CA LEU A 43 -0.53 -0.88 -1.40
C LEU A 43 -0.74 0.34 -2.29
N SER A 44 -1.05 1.49 -1.72
CA SER A 44 -1.30 2.73 -2.45
C SER A 44 -0.13 3.71 -2.41
N LYS A 45 1.01 3.32 -1.86
CA LYS A 45 2.16 4.23 -1.71
C LYS A 45 2.65 4.80 -3.04
N GLY A 46 2.40 4.11 -4.15
CA GLY A 46 2.78 4.58 -5.48
C GLY A 46 2.18 5.92 -5.86
N TYR A 47 1.00 6.26 -5.33
CA TYR A 47 0.36 7.55 -5.61
C TYR A 47 1.16 8.75 -5.10
N SER A 48 1.95 8.56 -4.05
CA SER A 48 2.72 9.63 -3.44
C SER A 48 4.22 9.53 -3.71
N GLN A 49 4.66 8.54 -4.46
CA GLN A 49 6.07 8.37 -4.81
C GLN A 49 6.47 9.29 -5.95
N ASP A 50 7.66 9.90 -5.83
CA ASP A 50 8.28 10.69 -6.87
C ASP A 50 9.33 9.82 -7.58
N ILE A 51 9.13 9.57 -8.87
CA ILE A 51 10.03 8.73 -9.67
C ILE A 51 11.44 9.32 -9.69
N LYS A 52 11.57 10.64 -9.76
CA LYS A 52 12.88 11.30 -9.75
C LYS A 52 13.66 11.04 -8.48
N GLN A 53 12.97 11.04 -7.34
CA GLN A 53 13.60 10.73 -6.06
C GLN A 53 13.95 9.25 -5.94
N LEU A 54 13.08 8.36 -6.44
CA LEU A 54 13.33 6.92 -6.42
C LEU A 54 14.59 6.53 -7.18
N ILE A 55 14.86 7.17 -8.30
CA ILE A 55 16.01 6.87 -9.16
C ILE A 55 17.18 7.82 -8.92
N ASN A 56 17.08 8.73 -7.97
CA ASN A 56 18.14 9.68 -7.67
C ASN A 56 19.42 8.95 -7.26
N GLY A 57 20.51 9.22 -8.00
CA GLY A 57 21.80 8.57 -7.77
C GLY A 57 21.87 7.12 -8.26
N ALA A 58 20.80 6.58 -8.77
CA ALA A 58 20.76 5.20 -9.30
C ALA A 58 20.91 5.14 -10.82
N ILE A 59 21.03 6.30 -11.48
CA ILE A 59 21.23 6.36 -12.93
C ILE A 59 22.72 6.47 -13.21
N PHE A 60 23.24 5.54 -13.98
CA PHE A 60 24.63 5.50 -14.39
C PHE A 60 24.77 5.68 -15.90
N ASN A 61 25.82 6.37 -16.29
CA ASN A 61 26.10 6.64 -17.70
C ASN A 61 26.97 5.51 -18.27
N GLU A 62 26.42 4.32 -18.37
CA GLU A 62 27.10 3.14 -18.86
C GLU A 62 26.37 2.53 -20.04
N GLU A 63 27.14 2.00 -20.99
CA GLU A 63 26.60 1.28 -22.14
C GLU A 63 26.71 -0.23 -21.92
N TYR A 64 25.61 -0.94 -22.13
CA TYR A 64 25.56 -2.39 -22.05
C TYR A 64 25.07 -2.99 -23.36
N ASP A 65 25.88 -3.89 -23.93
CA ASP A 65 25.51 -4.66 -25.12
C ASP A 65 24.85 -5.97 -24.79
N GLN A 66 24.81 -6.33 -23.51
CA GLN A 66 24.33 -7.62 -23.05
C GLN A 66 22.99 -7.51 -22.34
N MET A 67 22.22 -8.60 -22.40
CA MET A 67 20.97 -8.69 -21.65
C MET A 67 21.26 -8.69 -20.15
N VAL A 68 20.55 -7.85 -19.42
CA VAL A 68 20.55 -7.85 -17.95
C VAL A 68 19.21 -8.40 -17.50
N ALA A 69 19.23 -9.42 -16.65
CA ALA A 69 18.03 -10.03 -16.09
C ALA A 69 18.03 -9.91 -14.58
N VAL A 70 16.91 -9.43 -14.01
CA VAL A 70 16.66 -9.39 -12.58
C VAL A 70 15.46 -10.28 -12.29
N LYS A 71 15.63 -11.25 -11.39
CA LYS A 71 14.60 -12.24 -11.06
C LYS A 71 14.04 -12.02 -9.68
N ASP A 72 12.87 -12.62 -9.44
CA ASP A 72 12.25 -12.67 -8.11
C ASP A 72 11.98 -11.29 -7.50
N ILE A 73 11.54 -10.35 -8.34
CA ILE A 73 11.15 -9.01 -7.88
C ILE A 73 9.73 -9.07 -7.33
N GLU A 74 9.55 -8.69 -6.08
CA GLU A 74 8.22 -8.51 -5.50
C GLU A 74 7.56 -7.28 -6.11
N PHE A 75 6.32 -7.46 -6.56
CA PHE A 75 5.57 -6.39 -7.20
C PHE A 75 4.11 -6.46 -6.78
N TYR A 76 3.57 -5.31 -6.35
CA TYR A 76 2.17 -5.18 -5.97
C TYR A 76 1.52 -4.06 -6.76
N SER A 77 0.40 -4.35 -7.37
CA SER A 77 -0.38 -3.36 -8.10
C SER A 77 -1.86 -3.58 -7.83
N MET A 78 -2.59 -2.51 -7.61
CA MET A 78 -4.03 -2.57 -7.38
C MET A 78 -4.78 -1.99 -8.55
N CYS A 79 -5.84 -2.69 -8.96
CA CYS A 79 -6.78 -2.16 -9.93
C CYS A 79 -7.69 -1.15 -9.24
N GLU A 80 -7.81 0.05 -9.82
CA GLU A 80 -8.64 1.09 -9.23
C GLU A 80 -10.15 0.82 -9.34
N HIS A 81 -10.53 -0.08 -10.25
CA HIS A 81 -11.94 -0.36 -10.51
C HIS A 81 -12.57 -1.35 -9.51
N HIS A 82 -11.76 -2.18 -8.89
CA HIS A 82 -12.20 -3.14 -7.90
C HIS A 82 -11.40 -3.00 -6.61
#